data_6a00b767647c9acea17be07ab7cae233
#
_entry.id   6a00b767647c9acea17be07ab7cae233
#
_cell.length_a   1.000
_cell.length_b   1.000
_cell.length_c   1.000
_cell.angle_alpha   90.00
_cell.angle_beta   90.00
_cell.angle_gamma   90.00
#
_symmetry.space_group_name_H-M   'P 1'
#
loop_
_entity.id
_entity.type
_entity.pdbx_description
1 polymer ?
#
loop_
_entity_poly.entity_id
_entity_poly.type
_entity_poly.pdbx_seq_one_letter_code
_entity_poly.pdbx_strand_id
1 'polypeptide(L)'
;MKRSARWTALSLVTMLLLSGCGSFLGASNENYVSDEEAAAGGSTTTLPVTTTPPSPTTAPPPPPATGGQPALAAVTPADLASPQALEQRLADLHFDVTVDGKMDDSTKQALIAFQKLNGLPRTGQPTPDVTNALATAKAPDALKPDGGATRVEIDLGRQVLFLYTNGSLAKILPVSTGTGKRYCDEGKCGIATTPRGSFRIERRITGWRTSDLGRLYNPMYFKGGIAIHGFPSVPTSPASHGCVRIPMSSAKTFPSQVPDGTPVFVV
;
A
#
# COMPACT_ATOMS: atom_id res chain seq x y z
N MET A 1 -26.44 -59.94 -6.26
CA MET A 1 -27.31 -60.39 -5.14
C MET A 1 -27.13 -59.44 -3.96
N LYS A 2 -28.29 -58.93 -3.39
CA LYS A 2 -28.51 -58.24 -2.12
C LYS A 2 -28.01 -56.77 -2.08
N ARG A 3 -28.88 -55.72 -2.25
CA ARG A 3 -29.93 -55.10 -1.43
C ARG A 3 -29.30 -54.04 -0.49
N SER A 4 -29.45 -52.78 -0.79
CA SER A 4 -30.43 -51.75 -0.33
C SER A 4 -30.47 -51.49 1.16
N ALA A 5 -30.23 -50.24 1.57
CA ALA A 5 -30.98 -49.56 2.64
C ALA A 5 -30.89 -48.04 2.47
N ARG A 6 -32.04 -47.44 2.20
CA ARG A 6 -32.36 -46.00 2.30
C ARG A 6 -32.65 -45.70 3.76
N TRP A 7 -32.18 -44.54 4.26
CA TRP A 7 -32.81 -43.89 5.42
C TRP A 7 -33.01 -42.41 5.13
N THR A 8 -34.25 -42.06 4.92
CA THR A 8 -34.81 -40.71 4.99
C THR A 8 -35.07 -40.36 6.44
N ALA A 9 -34.66 -39.22 6.90
CA ALA A 9 -35.19 -38.61 8.15
C ALA A 9 -35.48 -37.14 7.84
N LEU A 10 -36.78 -36.92 7.71
CA LEU A 10 -37.45 -35.62 7.65
C LEU A 10 -37.62 -35.14 9.11
N SER A 11 -37.16 -33.96 9.45
CA SER A 11 -37.54 -33.29 10.71
C SER A 11 -37.97 -31.86 10.41
N LEU A 12 -39.27 -31.71 10.48
CA LEU A 12 -39.99 -30.43 10.59
C LEU A 12 -39.81 -29.89 12.01
N VAL A 13 -39.40 -28.64 12.19
CA VAL A 13 -39.62 -27.91 13.45
C VAL A 13 -40.03 -26.47 13.14
N THR A 14 -41.21 -26.25 13.33
CA THR A 14 -42.17 -25.24 13.73
C THR A 14 -41.62 -23.84 14.02
N MET A 15 -42.23 -22.91 13.36
CA MET A 15 -42.27 -21.46 13.44
C MET A 15 -42.84 -21.01 14.80
N LEU A 16 -42.15 -20.12 15.49
CA LEU A 16 -42.74 -19.31 16.57
C LEU A 16 -42.49 -17.84 16.26
N LEU A 17 -43.55 -17.14 15.90
CA LEU A 17 -43.66 -15.69 15.85
C LEU A 17 -43.82 -15.15 17.28
N LEU A 18 -42.96 -14.21 17.68
CA LEU A 18 -43.21 -13.32 18.80
C LEU A 18 -42.94 -11.90 18.36
N SER A 19 -44.04 -11.17 18.16
CA SER A 19 -44.11 -9.72 18.05
C SER A 19 -43.72 -9.09 19.40
N GLY A 20 -42.80 -8.11 19.34
CA GLY A 20 -42.47 -7.25 20.46
C GLY A 20 -42.16 -5.84 19.95
N CYS A 21 -43.21 -4.98 19.94
CA CYS A 21 -43.06 -3.53 19.85
C CYS A 21 -42.30 -3.01 21.07
N GLY A 22 -41.25 -2.26 20.87
CA GLY A 22 -40.57 -1.49 21.89
C GLY A 22 -40.05 -0.21 21.27
N SER A 23 -40.87 0.85 21.28
CA SER A 23 -40.48 2.22 21.00
C SER A 23 -39.52 2.70 22.09
N PHE A 24 -38.34 3.18 21.70
CA PHE A 24 -37.53 4.08 22.52
C PHE A 24 -37.19 5.32 21.72
N LEU A 25 -37.81 6.41 22.17
CA LEU A 25 -37.54 7.78 21.81
C LEU A 25 -36.23 8.27 22.47
N GLY A 26 -35.50 9.09 21.75
CA GLY A 26 -34.75 10.22 22.35
C GLY A 26 -33.25 10.02 22.47
N ALA A 27 -32.48 10.72 21.68
CA ALA A 27 -31.87 12.01 22.01
C ALA A 27 -30.94 12.44 20.86
N SER A 28 -31.39 13.43 20.15
CA SER A 28 -30.56 14.30 19.31
C SER A 28 -29.58 15.06 20.21
N ASN A 29 -28.34 15.14 19.80
CA ASN A 29 -27.43 16.16 20.25
C ASN A 29 -26.76 16.79 19.03
N GLU A 30 -27.47 17.78 18.49
CA GLU A 30 -26.95 18.77 17.56
C GLU A 30 -26.24 19.84 18.41
N ASN A 31 -24.96 20.07 18.12
CA ASN A 31 -24.34 21.36 18.43
C ASN A 31 -23.64 21.84 17.15
N TYR A 32 -24.47 22.50 16.34
CA TYR A 32 -24.06 23.44 15.32
C TYR A 32 -24.06 24.82 16.00
N VAL A 33 -22.93 25.46 16.15
CA VAL A 33 -22.82 26.87 16.57
C VAL A 33 -22.60 27.69 15.31
N SER A 34 -23.63 28.43 14.95
CA SER A 34 -23.60 29.54 14.00
C SER A 34 -23.27 30.81 14.78
N ASP A 35 -22.18 31.48 14.46
CA ASP A 35 -21.94 32.85 14.91
C ASP A 35 -22.36 33.83 13.81
N GLU A 36 -23.39 34.58 14.14
CA GLU A 36 -23.91 35.73 13.39
C GLU A 36 -23.42 37.05 14.05
N GLU A 37 -22.93 37.88 13.20
CA GLU A 37 -22.67 39.33 13.23
C GLU A 37 -23.11 40.15 14.45
N ALA A 38 -22.22 41.02 14.92
CA ALA A 38 -22.59 42.35 15.45
C ALA A 38 -21.49 43.37 15.16
N ALA A 39 -21.84 44.34 14.35
CA ALA A 39 -21.05 45.54 14.06
C ALA A 39 -21.14 46.57 15.22
N ALA A 40 -20.01 47.15 15.57
CA ALA A 40 -20.00 48.51 16.16
C ALA A 40 -18.61 49.15 16.00
N GLY A 41 -18.60 50.37 15.49
CA GLY A 41 -17.44 51.13 15.08
C GLY A 41 -16.58 51.67 16.21
N GLY A 42 -15.32 51.95 15.84
CA GLY A 42 -14.32 52.63 16.65
C GLY A 42 -13.19 53.09 15.75
N SER A 43 -13.23 54.37 15.40
CA SER A 43 -12.20 55.10 14.66
C SER A 43 -10.96 55.28 15.54
N THR A 44 -9.78 54.83 15.09
CA THR A 44 -8.49 55.28 15.64
C THR A 44 -7.40 55.25 14.57
N THR A 45 -6.84 56.39 14.40
CA THR A 45 -5.72 56.92 13.64
C THR A 45 -4.58 55.93 13.35
N THR A 46 -4.32 55.70 12.07
CA THR A 46 -3.20 54.96 11.53
C THR A 46 -1.91 55.78 11.50
N LEU A 47 -0.84 55.26 12.10
CA LEU A 47 0.54 55.64 11.73
C LEU A 47 1.08 54.60 10.77
N PRO A 48 1.82 54.96 9.73
CA PRO A 48 2.36 54.00 8.78
C PRO A 48 3.60 53.32 9.38
N VAL A 49 3.47 52.03 9.66
CA VAL A 49 4.63 51.17 9.89
C VAL A 49 5.14 50.67 8.54
N THR A 50 6.30 51.18 8.16
CA THR A 50 7.04 50.69 6.99
C THR A 50 7.63 49.31 7.35
N THR A 51 6.95 48.25 6.95
CA THR A 51 7.51 46.89 7.03
C THR A 51 8.28 46.60 5.76
N THR A 52 9.60 46.62 5.88
CA THR A 52 10.50 46.04 4.86
C THR A 52 10.25 44.56 4.74
N PRO A 53 9.94 44.00 3.55
CA PRO A 53 9.76 42.57 3.41
C PRO A 53 11.09 41.87 3.68
N PRO A 54 11.11 40.72 4.39
CA PRO A 54 12.34 39.93 4.56
C PRO A 54 12.78 39.41 3.20
N SER A 55 14.07 39.56 2.91
CA SER A 55 14.72 38.97 1.73
C SER A 55 14.46 37.46 1.68
N PRO A 56 14.18 36.88 0.50
CA PRO A 56 14.02 35.45 0.38
C PRO A 56 15.34 34.76 0.78
N THR A 57 15.33 34.03 1.87
CA THR A 57 16.43 33.13 2.24
C THR A 57 16.47 32.03 1.19
N THR A 58 17.43 32.11 0.28
CA THR A 58 17.70 31.06 -0.70
C THR A 58 18.17 29.82 0.07
N ALA A 59 17.34 28.81 0.12
CA ALA A 59 17.74 27.50 0.64
C ALA A 59 18.95 26.99 -0.16
N PRO A 60 19.96 26.39 0.48
CA PRO A 60 21.09 25.80 -0.24
C PRO A 60 20.57 24.73 -1.21
N PRO A 61 21.16 24.62 -2.42
CA PRO A 61 20.80 23.58 -3.37
C PRO A 61 21.00 22.20 -2.72
N PRO A 62 20.11 21.24 -2.98
CA PRO A 62 20.29 19.88 -2.52
C PRO A 62 21.61 19.33 -3.07
N PRO A 63 22.37 18.55 -2.27
CA PRO A 63 23.59 17.95 -2.75
C PRO A 63 23.27 17.06 -3.98
N PRO A 64 24.18 17.01 -4.97
CA PRO A 64 23.98 16.15 -6.14
C PRO A 64 23.84 14.70 -5.67
N ALA A 65 22.80 14.04 -6.16
CA ALA A 65 22.55 12.62 -5.95
C ALA A 65 23.58 11.78 -6.73
N THR A 66 24.82 11.77 -6.27
CA THR A 66 25.86 10.84 -6.70
C THR A 66 25.94 9.70 -5.68
N GLY A 67 24.88 8.94 -5.58
CA GLY A 67 24.86 7.68 -4.87
C GLY A 67 24.88 6.53 -5.85
N GLY A 68 25.99 6.29 -6.48
CA GLY A 68 26.25 4.99 -7.09
C GLY A 68 26.14 3.95 -5.96
N GLN A 69 25.13 3.10 -6.03
CA GLN A 69 24.97 2.01 -5.08
C GLN A 69 26.24 1.14 -5.14
N PRO A 70 26.84 0.77 -3.99
CA PRO A 70 28.03 -0.09 -4.02
C PRO A 70 27.69 -1.37 -4.78
N ALA A 71 28.62 -1.81 -5.63
CA ALA A 71 28.44 -3.07 -6.37
C ALA A 71 28.24 -4.19 -5.36
N LEU A 72 27.10 -4.87 -5.46
CA LEU A 72 26.85 -6.06 -4.64
C LEU A 72 27.90 -7.12 -4.93
N ALA A 73 28.32 -7.84 -3.89
CA ALA A 73 29.22 -8.98 -4.04
C ALA A 73 28.65 -9.98 -5.04
N ALA A 74 29.49 -10.52 -5.89
CA ALA A 74 29.11 -11.58 -6.79
C ALA A 74 28.79 -12.84 -5.98
N VAL A 75 27.63 -13.44 -6.23
CA VAL A 75 27.19 -14.69 -5.62
C VAL A 75 26.90 -15.71 -6.72
N THR A 76 27.06 -16.99 -6.41
CA THR A 76 26.64 -18.06 -7.31
C THR A 76 25.26 -18.60 -6.92
N PRO A 77 24.55 -19.29 -7.83
CA PRO A 77 23.29 -19.94 -7.47
C PRO A 77 23.44 -20.95 -6.33
N ALA A 78 24.59 -21.59 -6.18
CA ALA A 78 24.87 -22.52 -5.09
C ALA A 78 24.94 -21.82 -3.74
N ASP A 79 25.44 -20.60 -3.68
CA ASP A 79 25.48 -19.80 -2.45
C ASP A 79 24.06 -19.45 -1.94
N LEU A 80 23.06 -19.48 -2.82
CA LEU A 80 21.65 -19.19 -2.50
C LEU A 80 20.84 -20.43 -2.11
N ALA A 81 21.49 -21.57 -1.86
CA ALA A 81 20.81 -22.82 -1.52
C ALA A 81 20.18 -22.82 -0.12
N SER A 82 20.70 -22.00 0.82
CA SER A 82 20.10 -21.87 2.14
C SER A 82 19.06 -20.74 2.18
N PRO A 83 17.96 -20.88 2.97
CA PRO A 83 17.01 -19.80 3.15
C PRO A 83 17.64 -18.49 3.60
N GLN A 84 18.56 -18.56 4.56
CA GLN A 84 19.28 -17.39 5.09
C GLN A 84 20.04 -16.62 3.99
N ALA A 85 20.80 -17.32 3.15
CA ALA A 85 21.56 -16.68 2.08
C ALA A 85 20.64 -16.11 0.98
N LEU A 86 19.55 -16.80 0.67
CA LEU A 86 18.53 -16.35 -0.26
C LEU A 86 17.87 -15.05 0.23
N GLU A 87 17.45 -15.02 1.48
CA GLU A 87 16.85 -13.85 2.13
C GLU A 87 17.83 -12.68 2.19
N GLN A 88 19.08 -12.94 2.57
CA GLN A 88 20.11 -11.92 2.58
C GLN A 88 20.30 -11.30 1.19
N ARG A 89 20.38 -12.12 0.14
CA ARG A 89 20.51 -11.63 -1.23
C ARG A 89 19.30 -10.80 -1.67
N LEU A 90 18.08 -11.21 -1.30
CA LEU A 90 16.87 -10.43 -1.54
C LEU A 90 16.91 -9.09 -0.80
N ALA A 91 17.33 -9.08 0.47
CA ALA A 91 17.50 -7.88 1.27
C ALA A 91 18.55 -6.92 0.70
N ASP A 92 19.70 -7.45 0.25
CA ASP A 92 20.76 -6.66 -0.41
C ASP A 92 20.26 -5.97 -1.69
N LEU A 93 19.26 -6.57 -2.36
CA LEU A 93 18.56 -5.99 -3.52
C LEU A 93 17.35 -5.14 -3.14
N HIS A 94 17.17 -4.86 -1.84
CA HIS A 94 16.09 -4.06 -1.26
C HIS A 94 14.68 -4.67 -1.33
N PHE A 95 14.53 -5.97 -1.58
CA PHE A 95 13.24 -6.62 -1.40
C PHE A 95 12.88 -6.66 0.09
N ASP A 96 11.61 -6.34 0.40
CA ASP A 96 11.13 -6.32 1.79
C ASP A 96 10.98 -7.74 2.32
N VAL A 97 12.02 -8.24 2.96
CA VAL A 97 12.12 -9.59 3.50
C VAL A 97 12.69 -9.53 4.92
N THR A 98 12.30 -10.48 5.75
CA THR A 98 12.94 -10.73 7.05
C THR A 98 14.03 -11.78 6.84
N VAL A 99 15.25 -11.47 7.26
CA VAL A 99 16.38 -12.40 7.18
C VAL A 99 16.44 -13.20 8.48
N ASP A 100 15.76 -14.35 8.52
CA ASP A 100 15.68 -15.21 9.71
C ASP A 100 15.93 -16.70 9.41
N GLY A 101 16.25 -17.03 8.16
CA GLY A 101 16.52 -18.37 7.69
C GLY A 101 15.28 -19.24 7.52
N LYS A 102 14.08 -18.65 7.43
CA LYS A 102 12.82 -19.37 7.29
C LYS A 102 12.12 -19.03 5.98
N MET A 103 11.74 -20.04 5.23
CA MET A 103 10.93 -19.89 4.01
C MET A 103 9.46 -19.59 4.36
N ASP A 104 9.22 -18.46 4.96
CA ASP A 104 7.91 -18.01 5.42
C ASP A 104 7.16 -17.12 4.40
N ASP A 105 6.07 -16.46 4.81
CA ASP A 105 5.32 -15.56 3.93
C ASP A 105 6.14 -14.33 3.53
N SER A 106 7.01 -13.80 4.39
CA SER A 106 7.90 -12.68 4.08
C SER A 106 8.82 -13.02 2.90
N THR A 107 9.51 -14.16 2.98
CA THR A 107 10.40 -14.65 1.94
C THR A 107 9.64 -14.94 0.64
N LYS A 108 8.47 -15.58 0.74
CA LYS A 108 7.59 -15.81 -0.41
C LYS A 108 7.17 -14.52 -1.10
N GLN A 109 6.78 -13.48 -0.36
CA GLN A 109 6.36 -12.19 -0.94
C GLN A 109 7.54 -11.49 -1.61
N ALA A 110 8.74 -11.53 -1.02
CA ALA A 110 9.95 -10.98 -1.62
C ALA A 110 10.31 -11.71 -2.93
N LEU A 111 10.22 -13.03 -2.96
CA LEU A 111 10.41 -13.83 -4.18
C LEU A 111 9.37 -13.47 -5.26
N ILE A 112 8.11 -13.29 -4.89
CA ILE A 112 7.07 -12.85 -5.82
C ILE A 112 7.41 -11.46 -6.40
N ALA A 113 7.90 -10.53 -5.59
CA ALA A 113 8.32 -9.21 -6.07
C ALA A 113 9.49 -9.33 -7.05
N PHE A 114 10.49 -10.15 -6.73
CA PHE A 114 11.61 -10.42 -7.62
C PHE A 114 11.18 -11.07 -8.94
N GLN A 115 10.33 -12.07 -8.88
CA GLN A 115 9.77 -12.75 -10.06
C GLN A 115 8.97 -11.77 -10.95
N LYS A 116 8.17 -10.90 -10.36
CA LYS A 116 7.42 -9.85 -11.06
C LYS A 116 8.34 -8.89 -11.81
N LEU A 117 9.42 -8.43 -11.16
CA LEU A 117 10.39 -7.52 -11.76
C LEU A 117 11.13 -8.14 -12.94
N ASN A 118 11.43 -9.42 -12.86
CA ASN A 118 12.25 -10.13 -13.83
C ASN A 118 11.44 -10.94 -14.86
N GLY A 119 10.11 -10.82 -14.88
CA GLY A 119 9.24 -11.54 -15.82
C GLY A 119 9.23 -13.05 -15.64
N LEU A 120 9.59 -13.53 -14.45
CA LEU A 120 9.62 -14.95 -14.12
C LEU A 120 8.23 -15.46 -13.66
N PRO A 121 7.97 -16.77 -13.70
CA PRO A 121 6.76 -17.36 -13.12
C PRO A 121 6.58 -16.96 -11.65
N ARG A 122 5.44 -16.35 -11.30
CA ARG A 122 5.17 -15.72 -9.99
C ARG A 122 4.75 -16.75 -8.94
N THR A 123 5.59 -17.72 -8.66
CA THR A 123 5.30 -18.86 -7.77
C THR A 123 5.62 -18.59 -6.31
N GLY A 124 6.48 -17.62 -6.03
CA GLY A 124 7.07 -17.38 -4.71
C GLY A 124 8.03 -18.50 -4.27
N GLN A 125 8.55 -19.28 -5.22
CA GLN A 125 9.49 -20.38 -4.95
C GLN A 125 10.86 -20.05 -5.53
N PRO A 126 11.97 -20.47 -4.86
CA PRO A 126 13.34 -20.28 -5.34
C PRO A 126 13.71 -21.37 -6.36
N THR A 127 13.05 -21.36 -7.51
CA THR A 127 13.39 -22.29 -8.61
C THR A 127 14.79 -22.03 -9.15
N PRO A 128 15.41 -22.96 -9.91
CA PRO A 128 16.71 -22.74 -10.55
C PRO A 128 16.76 -21.45 -11.38
N ASP A 129 15.70 -21.13 -12.11
CA ASP A 129 15.61 -19.88 -12.89
C ASP A 129 15.66 -18.64 -11.98
N VAL A 130 15.00 -18.71 -10.82
CA VAL A 130 14.99 -17.62 -9.84
C VAL A 130 16.37 -17.45 -9.21
N THR A 131 17.02 -18.53 -8.77
CA THR A 131 18.36 -18.46 -8.14
C THR A 131 19.44 -18.03 -9.13
N ASN A 132 19.38 -18.47 -10.40
CA ASN A 132 20.27 -18.03 -11.46
C ASN A 132 20.10 -16.52 -11.74
N ALA A 133 18.86 -16.04 -11.86
CA ALA A 133 18.58 -14.63 -12.07
C ALA A 133 19.00 -13.79 -10.86
N LEU A 134 18.74 -14.27 -9.64
CA LEU A 134 19.05 -13.57 -8.40
C LEU A 134 20.57 -13.44 -8.16
N ALA A 135 21.36 -14.42 -8.58
CA ALA A 135 22.81 -14.41 -8.45
C ALA A 135 23.45 -13.19 -9.17
N THR A 136 22.92 -12.83 -10.34
CA THR A 136 23.44 -11.73 -11.17
C THR A 136 22.61 -10.45 -11.11
N ALA A 137 21.52 -10.45 -10.34
CA ALA A 137 20.60 -9.32 -10.26
C ALA A 137 21.26 -8.07 -9.69
N LYS A 138 20.78 -6.93 -10.16
CA LYS A 138 21.09 -5.59 -9.64
C LYS A 138 19.79 -4.94 -9.17
N ALA A 139 19.91 -3.95 -8.28
CA ALA A 139 18.78 -3.13 -7.92
C ALA A 139 18.23 -2.42 -9.18
N PRO A 140 16.91 -2.32 -9.33
CA PRO A 140 16.31 -1.68 -10.49
C PRO A 140 16.51 -0.16 -10.46
N ASP A 141 16.56 0.45 -11.64
CA ASP A 141 16.56 1.89 -11.78
C ASP A 141 15.21 2.49 -11.32
N ALA A 142 15.26 3.74 -10.86
CA ALA A 142 14.08 4.49 -10.49
C ALA A 142 13.17 4.74 -11.70
N LEU A 143 11.85 4.62 -11.50
CA LEU A 143 10.86 4.98 -12.54
C LEU A 143 10.70 6.49 -12.66
N LYS A 144 10.98 7.22 -11.56
CA LYS A 144 10.92 8.68 -11.46
C LYS A 144 12.16 9.22 -10.74
N PRO A 145 13.31 9.30 -11.42
CA PRO A 145 14.56 9.79 -10.80
C PRO A 145 14.40 11.17 -10.14
N ASP A 146 13.60 12.04 -10.76
CA ASP A 146 13.34 13.41 -10.29
C ASP A 146 12.18 13.51 -9.29
N GLY A 147 11.68 12.38 -8.79
CA GLY A 147 10.48 12.30 -7.94
C GLY A 147 10.67 12.79 -6.50
N GLY A 148 11.86 13.26 -6.13
CA GLY A 148 12.20 13.69 -4.77
C GLY A 148 12.86 12.59 -3.94
N ALA A 149 13.47 12.98 -2.83
CA ALA A 149 14.29 12.09 -2.00
C ALA A 149 13.47 10.99 -1.30
N THR A 150 12.29 11.33 -0.79
CA THR A 150 11.35 10.34 -0.23
C THR A 150 10.11 10.29 -1.10
N ARG A 151 9.82 9.13 -1.65
CA ARG A 151 8.71 8.91 -2.58
C ARG A 151 8.32 7.44 -2.69
N VAL A 152 7.12 7.21 -3.17
CA VAL A 152 6.61 5.89 -3.55
C VAL A 152 6.43 5.86 -5.07
N GLU A 153 6.91 4.81 -5.71
CA GLU A 153 6.68 4.54 -7.14
C GLU A 153 5.95 3.21 -7.29
N ILE A 154 4.86 3.20 -8.06
CA ILE A 154 4.03 2.01 -8.27
C ILE A 154 4.02 1.68 -9.75
N ASP A 155 4.59 0.53 -10.11
CA ASP A 155 4.58 -0.02 -11.45
C ASP A 155 3.36 -0.92 -11.64
N LEU A 156 2.35 -0.43 -12.37
CA LEU A 156 1.13 -1.18 -12.65
C LEU A 156 1.36 -2.36 -13.61
N GLY A 157 2.34 -2.25 -14.49
CA GLY A 157 2.66 -3.32 -15.45
C GLY A 157 3.29 -4.52 -14.76
N ARG A 158 4.28 -4.29 -13.93
CA ARG A 158 5.00 -5.33 -13.18
C ARG A 158 4.32 -5.70 -11.87
N GLN A 159 3.41 -4.85 -11.35
CA GLN A 159 2.72 -5.03 -10.07
C GLN A 159 3.71 -5.04 -8.89
N VAL A 160 4.58 -4.04 -8.86
CA VAL A 160 5.55 -3.80 -7.78
C VAL A 160 5.49 -2.34 -7.31
N LEU A 161 5.91 -2.12 -6.07
CA LEU A 161 6.04 -0.82 -5.46
C LEU A 161 7.49 -0.65 -4.99
N PHE A 162 8.05 0.53 -5.25
CA PHE A 162 9.35 0.97 -4.77
C PHE A 162 9.16 2.08 -3.75
N LEU A 163 9.81 1.96 -2.61
CA LEU A 163 9.94 3.04 -1.63
C LEU A 163 11.35 3.60 -1.70
N TYR A 164 11.46 4.88 -1.92
CA TYR A 164 12.71 5.63 -1.80
C TYR A 164 12.67 6.46 -0.51
N THR A 165 13.78 6.48 0.21
CA THR A 165 13.99 7.33 1.39
C THR A 165 15.37 7.98 1.29
N ASN A 166 15.45 9.27 1.56
CA ASN A 166 16.70 10.02 1.48
C ASN A 166 17.47 9.84 0.14
N GLY A 167 16.74 9.73 -0.96
CA GLY A 167 17.30 9.57 -2.30
C GLY A 167 17.69 8.13 -2.68
N SER A 168 17.68 7.20 -1.75
CA SER A 168 18.06 5.80 -1.98
C SER A 168 16.84 4.87 -2.01
N LEU A 169 16.91 3.82 -2.83
CA LEU A 169 15.92 2.75 -2.81
C LEU A 169 15.97 2.05 -1.44
N ALA A 170 14.85 2.05 -0.74
CA ALA A 170 14.75 1.47 0.60
C ALA A 170 14.05 0.11 0.58
N LYS A 171 12.95 -0.01 -0.21
CA LYS A 171 12.16 -1.25 -0.25
C LYS A 171 11.53 -1.50 -1.62
N ILE A 172 11.45 -2.76 -1.97
CA ILE A 172 10.67 -3.28 -3.10
C ILE A 172 9.61 -4.24 -2.56
N LEU A 173 8.34 -3.98 -2.90
CA LEU A 173 7.20 -4.77 -2.44
C LEU A 173 6.41 -5.32 -3.63
N PRO A 174 5.86 -6.55 -3.54
CA PRO A 174 4.84 -6.97 -4.48
C PRO A 174 3.54 -6.23 -4.15
N VAL A 175 2.77 -5.86 -5.17
CA VAL A 175 1.45 -5.27 -4.99
C VAL A 175 0.39 -6.00 -5.82
N SER A 176 -0.88 -5.78 -5.46
CA SER A 176 -2.02 -6.14 -6.29
C SER A 176 -2.94 -4.93 -6.38
N THR A 177 -3.08 -4.39 -7.58
CA THR A 177 -3.79 -3.14 -7.87
C THR A 177 -5.18 -3.39 -8.45
N GLY A 178 -5.87 -2.35 -8.88
CA GLY A 178 -7.19 -2.45 -9.53
C GLY A 178 -7.19 -3.35 -10.77
N THR A 179 -8.24 -4.15 -10.90
CA THR A 179 -8.36 -5.13 -12.00
C THR A 179 -8.55 -4.51 -13.38
N GLY A 180 -8.90 -3.23 -13.46
CA GLY A 180 -9.32 -2.55 -14.70
C GLY A 180 -10.72 -2.96 -15.18
N LYS A 181 -11.40 -3.87 -14.50
CA LYS A 181 -12.72 -4.41 -14.89
C LYS A 181 -13.85 -3.64 -14.22
N ARG A 182 -15.04 -3.71 -14.86
CA ARG A 182 -16.28 -3.22 -14.24
C ARG A 182 -16.63 -4.10 -13.03
N TYR A 183 -17.08 -3.46 -11.98
CA TYR A 183 -17.67 -4.11 -10.80
C TYR A 183 -18.99 -3.46 -10.43
N CYS A 184 -19.84 -4.19 -9.73
CA CYS A 184 -21.02 -3.67 -9.03
C CYS A 184 -21.10 -4.38 -7.69
N ASP A 185 -21.06 -3.61 -6.61
CA ASP A 185 -21.13 -4.11 -5.25
C ASP A 185 -22.09 -3.25 -4.45
N GLU A 186 -23.05 -3.86 -3.77
CA GLU A 186 -24.11 -3.18 -3.00
C GLU A 186 -24.77 -2.01 -3.75
N GLY A 187 -25.03 -2.17 -5.05
CA GLY A 187 -25.65 -1.14 -5.89
C GLY A 187 -24.71 -0.03 -6.37
N LYS A 188 -23.44 -0.04 -5.98
CA LYS A 188 -22.40 0.88 -6.45
C LYS A 188 -21.60 0.22 -7.57
N CYS A 189 -21.66 0.79 -8.76
CA CYS A 189 -20.92 0.29 -9.93
C CYS A 189 -19.78 1.23 -10.30
N GLY A 190 -18.70 0.66 -10.84
CA GLY A 190 -17.53 1.43 -11.27
C GLY A 190 -16.55 0.59 -12.08
N ILE A 191 -15.43 1.20 -12.45
CA ILE A 191 -14.27 0.52 -13.00
C ILE A 191 -13.21 0.41 -11.91
N ALA A 192 -12.74 -0.79 -11.67
CA ALA A 192 -11.73 -1.10 -10.63
C ALA A 192 -10.34 -0.61 -11.02
N THR A 193 -10.12 0.70 -11.15
CA THR A 193 -8.90 1.30 -11.69
C THR A 193 -8.03 1.89 -10.60
N THR A 194 -6.74 1.54 -10.60
CA THR A 194 -5.70 2.32 -9.93
C THR A 194 -5.24 3.39 -10.93
N PRO A 195 -5.48 4.69 -10.68
CA PRO A 195 -5.18 5.73 -11.67
C PRO A 195 -3.68 5.94 -11.80
N ARG A 196 -3.21 6.12 -13.05
CA ARG A 196 -1.85 6.56 -13.34
C ARG A 196 -1.70 8.06 -13.04
N GLY A 197 -0.50 8.48 -12.68
CA GLY A 197 -0.22 9.90 -12.45
C GLY A 197 0.67 10.15 -11.24
N SER A 198 0.72 11.43 -10.85
CA SER A 198 1.49 11.91 -9.70
C SER A 198 0.51 12.38 -8.63
N PHE A 199 0.65 11.81 -7.45
CA PHE A 199 -0.20 12.04 -6.30
C PHE A 199 0.65 12.31 -5.07
N ARG A 200 -0.01 12.50 -3.91
CA ARG A 200 0.63 12.56 -2.58
C ARG A 200 -0.19 11.77 -1.58
N ILE A 201 0.44 11.29 -0.52
CA ILE A 201 -0.30 10.77 0.63
C ILE A 201 -1.07 11.93 1.26
N GLU A 202 -2.38 11.86 1.19
CA GLU A 202 -3.30 12.91 1.65
C GLU A 202 -3.79 12.66 3.08
N ARG A 203 -3.98 11.38 3.42
CA ARG A 203 -4.60 10.95 4.67
C ARG A 203 -4.25 9.51 4.99
N ARG A 204 -4.13 9.19 6.27
CA ARG A 204 -3.93 7.82 6.74
C ARG A 204 -4.88 7.46 7.88
N ILE A 205 -5.10 6.17 8.09
CA ILE A 205 -5.82 5.64 9.24
C ILE A 205 -4.98 4.52 9.82
N THR A 206 -4.78 4.51 11.13
CA THR A 206 -4.08 3.43 11.81
C THR A 206 -5.04 2.28 12.11
N GLY A 207 -4.57 1.06 11.91
CA GLY A 207 -5.35 -0.15 12.15
C GLY A 207 -6.30 -0.49 11.00
N TRP A 208 -7.32 -1.26 11.31
CA TRP A 208 -8.30 -1.71 10.33
C TRP A 208 -9.36 -0.65 10.04
N ARG A 209 -9.61 -0.45 8.75
CA ARG A 209 -10.73 0.35 8.24
C ARG A 209 -11.65 -0.53 7.41
N THR A 210 -12.93 -0.55 7.74
CA THR A 210 -13.98 -1.16 6.91
C THR A 210 -14.56 -0.10 5.97
N SER A 211 -14.76 -0.46 4.72
CA SER A 211 -15.44 0.32 3.70
C SER A 211 -16.41 -0.60 2.95
N ASP A 212 -17.26 -0.03 2.12
CA ASP A 212 -18.22 -0.79 1.29
C ASP A 212 -17.50 -1.80 0.37
N LEU A 213 -16.28 -1.52 -0.05
CA LEU A 213 -15.47 -2.37 -0.92
C LEU A 213 -14.47 -3.28 -0.16
N GLY A 214 -14.68 -3.45 1.15
CA GLY A 214 -13.91 -4.37 1.98
C GLY A 214 -13.06 -3.69 3.05
N ARG A 215 -12.18 -4.50 3.67
CA ARG A 215 -11.35 -4.07 4.80
C ARG A 215 -9.94 -3.69 4.33
N LEU A 216 -9.41 -2.62 4.92
CA LEU A 216 -8.07 -2.10 4.65
C LEU A 216 -7.29 -2.02 5.98
N TYR A 217 -6.05 -2.47 5.98
CA TYR A 217 -5.16 -2.35 7.15
C TYR A 217 -4.16 -1.24 6.94
N ASN A 218 -4.07 -0.29 7.88
CA ASN A 218 -3.22 0.89 7.83
C ASN A 218 -3.29 1.63 6.47
N PRO A 219 -4.50 1.99 5.97
CA PRO A 219 -4.60 2.62 4.66
C PRO A 219 -3.98 4.01 4.64
N MET A 220 -3.19 4.27 3.60
CA MET A 220 -2.63 5.57 3.24
C MET A 220 -3.25 6.00 1.92
N TYR A 221 -4.18 6.94 1.98
CA TYR A 221 -4.93 7.42 0.83
C TYR A 221 -4.10 8.43 0.04
N PHE A 222 -4.08 8.27 -1.28
CA PHE A 222 -3.35 9.16 -2.18
C PHE A 222 -4.22 9.73 -3.32
N LYS A 223 -5.47 9.24 -3.47
CA LYS A 223 -6.44 9.76 -4.45
C LYS A 223 -7.85 9.42 -4.01
N GLY A 224 -8.53 10.35 -3.32
CA GLY A 224 -9.88 10.13 -2.83
C GLY A 224 -10.01 8.87 -1.98
N GLY A 225 -10.75 7.85 -2.46
CA GLY A 225 -10.91 6.56 -1.77
C GLY A 225 -9.80 5.54 -2.04
N ILE A 226 -8.83 5.83 -2.90
CA ILE A 226 -7.77 4.90 -3.29
C ILE A 226 -6.58 5.04 -2.34
N ALA A 227 -6.13 3.90 -1.79
CA ALA A 227 -5.07 3.85 -0.79
C ALA A 227 -4.06 2.75 -1.08
N ILE A 228 -2.84 2.92 -0.56
CA ILE A 228 -1.90 1.83 -0.31
C ILE A 228 -2.27 1.24 1.06
N HIS A 229 -2.48 -0.07 1.16
CA HIS A 229 -2.91 -0.69 2.40
C HIS A 229 -2.51 -2.16 2.52
N GLY A 230 -2.37 -2.64 3.74
CA GLY A 230 -2.19 -4.06 4.01
C GLY A 230 -3.43 -4.87 3.72
N PHE A 231 -3.23 -6.05 3.15
CA PHE A 231 -4.28 -7.01 2.93
C PHE A 231 -3.77 -8.44 3.15
N PRO A 232 -4.56 -9.35 3.76
CA PRO A 232 -4.12 -10.72 4.06
C PRO A 232 -3.70 -11.51 2.81
N SER A 233 -4.24 -11.15 1.64
CA SER A 233 -3.88 -11.77 0.37
C SER A 233 -3.44 -10.70 -0.62
N VAL A 234 -2.19 -10.82 -1.13
CA VAL A 234 -1.66 -10.01 -2.24
C VAL A 234 -1.51 -10.92 -3.46
N PRO A 235 -2.55 -11.06 -4.29
CA PRO A 235 -2.50 -11.86 -5.51
C PRO A 235 -1.36 -11.43 -6.44
N THR A 236 -0.87 -12.36 -7.23
CA THR A 236 0.25 -12.10 -8.16
C THR A 236 -0.15 -11.25 -9.37
N SER A 237 -1.46 -11.01 -9.55
CA SER A 237 -2.07 -10.19 -10.59
C SER A 237 -2.98 -9.11 -9.96
N PRO A 238 -3.44 -8.09 -10.74
CA PRO A 238 -4.41 -7.12 -10.27
C PRO A 238 -5.72 -7.77 -9.80
N ALA A 239 -6.17 -7.45 -8.57
CA ALA A 239 -7.34 -8.07 -7.95
C ALA A 239 -8.12 -7.13 -7.01
N SER A 240 -7.78 -5.85 -6.93
CA SER A 240 -8.50 -4.88 -6.10
C SER A 240 -9.54 -4.08 -6.90
N HIS A 241 -10.35 -3.28 -6.20
CA HIS A 241 -11.26 -2.30 -6.79
C HIS A 241 -10.58 -0.96 -7.16
N GLY A 242 -9.26 -0.84 -6.94
CA GLY A 242 -8.47 0.35 -7.26
C GLY A 242 -7.37 0.62 -6.24
N CYS A 243 -7.52 0.17 -5.00
CA CYS A 243 -6.47 0.28 -3.98
C CYS A 243 -5.23 -0.56 -4.35
N VAL A 244 -4.11 -0.20 -3.76
CA VAL A 244 -2.83 -0.90 -3.89
C VAL A 244 -2.62 -1.77 -2.65
N ARG A 245 -2.84 -3.08 -2.79
CA ARG A 245 -2.62 -4.04 -1.70
C ARG A 245 -1.15 -4.34 -1.55
N ILE A 246 -0.64 -4.28 -0.33
CA ILE A 246 0.71 -4.69 0.07
C ILE A 246 0.64 -5.81 1.11
N PRO A 247 1.72 -6.61 1.30
CA PRO A 247 1.78 -7.64 2.33
C PRO A 247 1.49 -7.10 3.73
N MET A 248 0.86 -7.92 4.58
CA MET A 248 0.54 -7.53 5.96
C MET A 248 1.80 -7.26 6.79
N SER A 249 2.88 -8.02 6.57
CA SER A 249 4.18 -7.79 7.21
C SER A 249 4.69 -6.39 6.91
N SER A 250 4.72 -6.02 5.64
CA SER A 250 5.13 -4.69 5.17
C SER A 250 4.21 -3.59 5.71
N ALA A 251 2.90 -3.78 5.68
CA ALA A 251 1.92 -2.78 6.09
C ALA A 251 1.98 -2.38 7.57
N LYS A 252 2.65 -3.17 8.40
CA LYS A 252 2.90 -2.84 9.82
C LYS A 252 3.91 -1.69 9.98
N THR A 253 4.93 -1.66 9.14
CA THR A 253 6.06 -0.70 9.24
C THR A 253 6.07 0.36 8.14
N PHE A 254 5.45 0.09 6.99
CA PHE A 254 5.45 0.98 5.84
C PHE A 254 4.91 2.40 6.15
N PRO A 255 3.82 2.59 6.94
CA PRO A 255 3.32 3.92 7.24
C PRO A 255 4.31 4.83 7.99
N SER A 256 5.18 4.27 8.84
CA SER A 256 6.20 5.06 9.55
C SER A 256 7.31 5.57 8.64
N GLN A 257 7.49 4.95 7.48
CA GLN A 257 8.50 5.31 6.49
C GLN A 257 7.97 6.26 5.40
N VAL A 258 6.66 6.46 5.36
CA VAL A 258 5.97 7.25 4.32
C VAL A 258 5.15 8.35 5.00
N PRO A 259 5.74 9.52 5.31
CA PRO A 259 5.04 10.66 5.91
C PRO A 259 3.87 11.17 5.05
N ASP A 260 2.95 11.93 5.66
CA ASP A 260 1.91 12.65 4.90
C ASP A 260 2.57 13.63 3.94
N GLY A 261 1.98 13.85 2.79
CA GLY A 261 2.55 14.65 1.71
C GLY A 261 3.60 13.91 0.86
N THR A 262 4.03 12.68 1.21
CA THR A 262 4.96 11.90 0.39
C THR A 262 4.44 11.74 -1.03
N PRO A 263 5.24 12.07 -2.07
CA PRO A 263 4.88 11.84 -3.46
C PRO A 263 4.62 10.36 -3.76
N VAL A 264 3.57 10.10 -4.54
CA VAL A 264 3.19 8.77 -5.05
C VAL A 264 3.08 8.85 -6.55
N PHE A 265 3.94 8.15 -7.26
CA PHE A 265 3.94 8.06 -8.71
C PHE A 265 3.39 6.70 -9.13
N VAL A 266 2.33 6.72 -9.93
CA VAL A 266 1.70 5.49 -10.48
C VAL A 266 1.97 5.48 -11.99
N VAL A 267 2.75 4.53 -12.45
CA VAL A 267 3.21 4.41 -13.86
C VAL A 267 2.81 3.07 -14.48
#